data_e69423270aa4d96eab1463e0c1961a46
#
_entry.id   e69423270aa4d96eab1463e0c1961a46
#
_cell.length_a   1.000
_cell.length_b   1.000
_cell.length_c   1.000
_cell.angle_alpha   90.00
_cell.angle_beta   90.00
_cell.angle_gamma   90.00
#
_symmetry.space_group_name_H-M   'P 1'
#
loop_
_entity.id
_entity.type
_entity.pdbx_description
1 polymer ?
#
loop_
_entity_poly.entity_id
_entity_poly.type
_entity_poly.pdbx_seq_one_letter_code
_entity_poly.pdbx_strand_id
1 'polypeptide(L)'
;MKSKLKKYRLLARLTQTEVAEAVGVSQPTYQRWESGTNSVPKTKVTKLTKILGITQRQVEGQSEPFDLLNVDASVSDERKYFGEVSIHFASGSPPLLLPITQAERLRLYAALQGDASFIQIESLDNRIVCVRRKAIADVFFSEEAYDDYGPEEDYGSQHLGIFPDEKFWQIIEQLEEPEFLDGEFDKNEINEAMKKLLFDDSELDELIANGSIKPEERSAVKKAAEETAELYLARARDITWQIPGLRSRCISVYESRDLYEVFYDLQWSGEQEMVRLASEEYYYEIFLNTSAIDYIAAPAHKFHEGELQSAAEEMGEEE
;
A
#
# COMPACT_ATOMS: atom_id res chain seq x y z
N MET A 1 4.92 -22.28 0.08
CA MET A 1 5.01 -20.81 -0.01
C MET A 1 5.20 -20.43 -1.46
N LYS A 2 4.23 -19.74 -2.07
CA LYS A 2 4.38 -19.26 -3.46
C LYS A 2 5.55 -18.29 -3.53
N SER A 3 6.43 -18.42 -4.51
CA SER A 3 7.57 -17.54 -4.68
C SER A 3 7.10 -16.20 -5.25
N LYS A 4 7.53 -15.08 -4.65
CA LYS A 4 7.26 -13.74 -5.20
C LYS A 4 8.17 -13.37 -6.38
N LEU A 5 9.01 -14.30 -6.87
CA LEU A 5 9.96 -14.04 -7.98
C LEU A 5 9.25 -13.66 -9.28
N LYS A 6 8.05 -14.22 -9.56
CA LYS A 6 7.26 -13.84 -10.75
C LYS A 6 6.93 -12.34 -10.71
N LYS A 7 6.44 -11.82 -9.56
CA LYS A 7 6.17 -10.40 -9.34
C LYS A 7 7.37 -9.53 -9.72
N TYR A 8 8.52 -9.80 -9.13
CA TYR A 8 9.73 -8.99 -9.37
C TYR A 8 10.26 -9.07 -10.80
N ARG A 9 10.14 -10.23 -11.45
CA ARG A 9 10.50 -10.38 -12.85
C ARG A 9 9.60 -9.54 -13.77
N LEU A 10 8.30 -9.57 -13.55
CA LEU A 10 7.33 -8.79 -14.32
C LEU A 10 7.57 -7.29 -14.14
N LEU A 11 7.80 -6.82 -12.91
CA LEU A 11 8.16 -5.43 -12.64
C LEU A 11 9.46 -5.01 -13.32
N ALA A 12 10.43 -5.93 -13.42
CA ALA A 12 11.66 -5.71 -14.16
C ALA A 12 11.49 -5.81 -15.70
N ARG A 13 10.29 -6.09 -16.20
CA ARG A 13 9.97 -6.29 -17.62
C ARG A 13 10.86 -7.34 -18.29
N LEU A 14 11.15 -8.45 -17.59
CA LEU A 14 12.01 -9.53 -18.06
C LEU A 14 11.21 -10.83 -18.25
N THR A 15 11.54 -11.57 -19.30
CA THR A 15 11.03 -12.91 -19.53
C THR A 15 11.74 -13.95 -18.64
N GLN A 16 11.14 -15.09 -18.40
CA GLN A 16 11.78 -16.21 -17.67
C GLN A 16 13.11 -16.64 -18.32
N THR A 17 13.18 -16.61 -19.65
CA THR A 17 14.39 -16.99 -20.39
C THR A 17 15.53 -15.99 -20.14
N GLU A 18 15.25 -14.70 -20.21
CA GLU A 18 16.26 -13.67 -19.96
C GLU A 18 16.83 -13.73 -18.54
N VAL A 19 15.96 -13.91 -17.53
CA VAL A 19 16.44 -14.07 -16.16
C VAL A 19 17.25 -15.35 -15.98
N ALA A 20 16.79 -16.48 -16.56
CA ALA A 20 17.49 -17.75 -16.49
C ALA A 20 18.90 -17.67 -17.12
N GLU A 21 19.03 -17.07 -18.30
CA GLU A 21 20.30 -16.84 -18.99
C GLU A 21 21.21 -15.94 -18.16
N ALA A 22 20.71 -14.82 -17.68
CA ALA A 22 21.48 -13.86 -16.89
C ALA A 22 21.99 -14.47 -15.56
N VAL A 23 21.22 -15.34 -14.92
CA VAL A 23 21.64 -16.07 -13.71
C VAL A 23 22.56 -17.25 -14.04
N GLY A 24 22.54 -17.74 -15.28
CA GLY A 24 23.29 -18.90 -15.77
C GLY A 24 22.65 -20.22 -15.29
N VAL A 25 21.38 -20.39 -15.59
CA VAL A 25 20.61 -21.62 -15.36
C VAL A 25 19.69 -21.89 -16.56
N SER A 26 19.08 -23.05 -16.63
CA SER A 26 18.04 -23.32 -17.66
C SER A 26 16.71 -22.65 -17.28
N GLN A 27 15.92 -22.26 -18.27
CA GLN A 27 14.59 -21.67 -18.06
C GLN A 27 13.69 -22.59 -17.20
N PRO A 28 13.62 -23.95 -17.38
CA PRO A 28 12.86 -24.79 -16.49
C PRO A 28 13.36 -24.81 -15.04
N THR A 29 14.64 -24.54 -14.81
CA THR A 29 15.19 -24.42 -13.44
C THR A 29 14.69 -23.12 -12.79
N TYR A 30 14.73 -22.03 -13.52
CA TYR A 30 14.23 -20.73 -13.04
C TYR A 30 12.70 -20.81 -12.78
N GLN A 31 11.94 -21.42 -13.68
CA GLN A 31 10.50 -21.63 -13.51
C GLN A 31 10.15 -22.37 -12.22
N ARG A 32 10.94 -23.38 -11.82
CA ARG A 32 10.75 -24.10 -10.54
C ARG A 32 11.03 -23.20 -9.32
N TRP A 33 11.91 -22.23 -9.44
CA TRP A 33 12.15 -21.23 -8.40
C TRP A 33 10.98 -20.26 -8.31
N GLU A 34 10.49 -19.80 -9.44
CA GLU A 34 9.34 -18.90 -9.54
C GLU A 34 8.05 -19.52 -8.98
N SER A 35 7.79 -20.79 -9.29
CA SER A 35 6.64 -21.54 -8.77
C SER A 35 6.78 -21.93 -7.29
N GLY A 36 7.94 -21.72 -6.67
CA GLY A 36 8.22 -22.16 -5.30
C GLY A 36 8.43 -23.65 -5.14
N THR A 37 8.49 -24.41 -6.24
CA THR A 37 8.73 -25.86 -6.23
C THR A 37 10.13 -26.18 -5.71
N ASN A 38 11.12 -25.35 -6.01
CA ASN A 38 12.50 -25.46 -5.55
C ASN A 38 12.95 -24.12 -4.96
N SER A 39 13.71 -24.18 -3.87
CA SER A 39 14.37 -22.97 -3.32
C SER A 39 15.53 -22.50 -4.19
N VAL A 40 15.78 -21.19 -4.21
CA VAL A 40 16.93 -20.60 -4.88
C VAL A 40 18.23 -20.98 -4.16
N PRO A 41 19.24 -21.57 -4.84
CA PRO A 41 20.52 -21.83 -4.20
C PRO A 41 21.22 -20.54 -3.78
N LYS A 42 21.83 -20.51 -2.57
CA LYS A 42 22.54 -19.33 -2.05
C LYS A 42 23.56 -18.73 -3.02
N THR A 43 24.21 -19.57 -3.83
CA THR A 43 25.16 -19.13 -4.86
C THR A 43 24.55 -18.33 -6.01
N LYS A 44 23.23 -18.37 -6.18
CA LYS A 44 22.50 -17.68 -7.24
C LYS A 44 21.72 -16.45 -6.72
N VAL A 45 21.52 -16.34 -5.42
CA VAL A 45 20.79 -15.23 -4.79
C VAL A 45 21.38 -13.87 -5.19
N THR A 46 22.68 -13.67 -5.01
CA THR A 46 23.35 -12.40 -5.35
C THR A 46 23.20 -11.98 -6.82
N LYS A 47 23.09 -12.97 -7.74
CA LYS A 47 22.83 -12.64 -9.15
C LYS A 47 21.39 -12.23 -9.37
N LEU A 48 20.44 -12.94 -8.76
CA LEU A 48 19.02 -12.61 -8.85
C LEU A 48 18.73 -11.22 -8.27
N THR A 49 19.30 -10.88 -7.10
CA THR A 49 19.11 -9.55 -6.51
C THR A 49 19.53 -8.42 -7.47
N LYS A 50 20.64 -8.59 -8.17
CA LYS A 50 21.12 -7.59 -9.13
C LYS A 50 20.28 -7.49 -10.40
N ILE A 51 19.78 -8.64 -10.91
CA ILE A 51 19.02 -8.69 -12.17
C ILE A 51 17.60 -8.15 -11.96
N LEU A 52 16.98 -8.52 -10.84
CA LEU A 52 15.61 -8.15 -10.52
C LEU A 52 15.51 -6.83 -9.73
N GLY A 53 16.64 -6.24 -9.30
CA GLY A 53 16.65 -5.02 -8.49
C GLY A 53 16.05 -5.21 -7.08
N ILE A 54 16.18 -6.40 -6.49
CA ILE A 54 15.54 -6.78 -5.23
C ILE A 54 16.54 -7.18 -4.16
N THR A 55 16.12 -7.26 -2.91
CA THR A 55 16.95 -7.68 -1.78
C THR A 55 17.07 -9.21 -1.69
N GLN A 56 18.03 -9.70 -0.90
CA GLN A 56 18.15 -11.12 -0.61
C GLN A 56 16.91 -11.65 0.09
N ARG A 57 16.32 -10.89 1.03
CA ARG A 57 15.11 -11.27 1.76
C ARG A 57 13.93 -11.48 0.81
N GLN A 58 13.78 -10.59 -0.17
CA GLN A 58 12.75 -10.71 -1.21
C GLN A 58 12.94 -11.96 -2.08
N VAL A 59 14.18 -12.32 -2.43
CA VAL A 59 14.46 -13.59 -3.14
C VAL A 59 14.05 -14.80 -2.29
N GLU A 60 14.23 -14.72 -0.97
CA GLU A 60 13.88 -15.75 -0.01
C GLU A 60 12.37 -15.76 0.35
N GLY A 61 11.58 -14.87 -0.27
CA GLY A 61 10.13 -14.75 -0.05
C GLY A 61 9.75 -14.07 1.27
N GLN A 62 10.71 -13.43 1.93
CA GLN A 62 10.47 -12.70 3.16
C GLN A 62 10.03 -11.26 2.86
N SER A 63 9.06 -10.75 3.61
CA SER A 63 8.71 -9.32 3.57
C SER A 63 9.85 -8.50 4.18
N GLU A 64 10.10 -7.32 3.62
CA GLU A 64 11.02 -6.37 4.23
C GLU A 64 10.36 -5.80 5.49
N PRO A 65 11.04 -5.78 6.63
CA PRO A 65 10.52 -5.12 7.81
C PRO A 65 10.46 -3.61 7.56
N PHE A 66 9.41 -2.97 8.03
CA PHE A 66 9.43 -1.54 8.26
C PHE A 66 10.14 -1.28 9.57
N ASP A 67 11.19 -0.46 9.54
CA ASP A 67 11.92 -0.10 10.75
C ASP A 67 11.33 1.20 11.31
N LEU A 68 10.40 1.05 12.24
CA LEU A 68 9.78 2.17 12.95
C LEU A 68 10.73 2.84 13.96
N LEU A 69 11.84 2.18 14.32
CA LEU A 69 12.71 2.64 15.41
C LEU A 69 14.18 2.86 15.02
N ASN A 70 14.50 2.85 13.73
CA ASN A 70 15.90 2.99 13.25
C ASN A 70 16.90 1.99 13.86
N VAL A 71 16.43 0.82 14.32
CA VAL A 71 17.25 -0.13 15.09
C VAL A 71 17.91 -1.17 14.18
N ASP A 72 17.37 -1.43 13.00
CA ASP A 72 17.91 -2.45 12.09
C ASP A 72 18.67 -1.83 10.91
N ALA A 73 20.00 -1.81 11.02
CA ALA A 73 20.89 -1.36 9.94
C ALA A 73 20.79 -2.21 8.64
N SER A 74 20.01 -3.30 8.66
CA SER A 74 19.79 -4.17 7.49
C SER A 74 18.66 -3.68 6.56
N VAL A 75 17.82 -2.73 6.99
CA VAL A 75 16.76 -2.15 6.15
C VAL A 75 17.40 -1.17 5.16
N SER A 76 17.08 -1.31 3.87
CA SER A 76 17.54 -0.37 2.85
C SER A 76 17.01 1.03 3.14
N ASP A 77 17.81 2.07 2.87
CA ASP A 77 17.39 3.47 3.07
C ASP A 77 16.07 3.81 2.35
N GLU A 78 15.77 3.09 1.28
CA GLU A 78 14.53 3.25 0.50
C GLU A 78 13.26 2.89 1.27
N ARG A 79 13.35 2.03 2.28
CA ARG A 79 12.21 1.54 3.07
C ARG A 79 12.18 2.07 4.49
N LYS A 80 13.10 2.92 4.86
CA LYS A 80 13.06 3.56 6.19
C LYS A 80 11.85 4.48 6.29
N TYR A 81 11.15 4.36 7.38
CA TYR A 81 10.13 5.32 7.76
C TYR A 81 10.77 6.71 7.89
N PHE A 82 10.22 7.68 7.18
CA PHE A 82 10.65 9.05 7.30
C PHE A 82 9.88 9.77 8.41
N GLY A 83 8.60 9.64 8.41
CA GLY A 83 7.63 10.40 9.16
C GLY A 83 6.39 10.61 8.31
N GLU A 84 5.81 11.79 8.37
CA GLU A 84 4.56 12.10 7.70
C GLU A 84 4.71 13.27 6.72
N VAL A 85 3.87 13.26 5.71
CA VAL A 85 3.59 14.41 4.89
C VAL A 85 2.15 14.85 5.11
N SER A 86 1.96 16.14 5.39
CA SER A 86 0.66 16.80 5.51
C SER A 86 0.45 17.69 4.30
N ILE A 87 -0.66 17.48 3.59
CA ILE A 87 -1.01 18.25 2.39
C ILE A 87 -2.29 19.01 2.68
N HIS A 88 -2.21 20.33 2.64
CA HIS A 88 -3.35 21.22 2.81
C HIS A 88 -3.89 21.66 1.46
N PHE A 89 -5.20 21.83 1.41
CA PHE A 89 -5.92 22.15 0.19
C PHE A 89 -6.43 23.58 0.19
N ALA A 90 -6.23 24.27 -0.93
CA ALA A 90 -6.75 25.63 -1.14
C ALA A 90 -8.28 25.70 -1.04
N SER A 91 -8.96 24.59 -1.19
CA SER A 91 -10.41 24.45 -1.02
C SER A 91 -10.88 24.56 0.44
N GLY A 92 -9.97 24.44 1.42
CA GLY A 92 -10.31 24.31 2.83
C GLY A 92 -10.82 22.90 3.22
N SER A 93 -10.66 21.91 2.35
CA SER A 93 -10.90 20.50 2.71
C SER A 93 -9.95 20.06 3.83
N PRO A 94 -10.32 19.03 4.63
CA PRO A 94 -9.43 18.48 5.65
C PRO A 94 -8.06 18.13 5.08
N PRO A 95 -6.96 18.34 5.84
CA PRO A 95 -5.62 17.98 5.39
C PRO A 95 -5.50 16.48 5.15
N LEU A 96 -4.71 16.12 4.15
CA LEU A 96 -4.36 14.74 3.85
C LEU A 96 -3.04 14.40 4.53
N LEU A 97 -3.08 13.46 5.48
CA LEU A 97 -1.93 13.02 6.27
C LEU A 97 -1.51 11.63 5.78
N LEU A 98 -0.24 11.48 5.40
CA LEU A 98 0.31 10.26 4.82
C LEU A 98 1.64 9.90 5.49
N PRO A 99 1.74 8.75 6.19
CA PRO A 99 3.01 8.21 6.61
C PRO A 99 3.79 7.71 5.40
N ILE A 100 5.04 8.15 5.26
CA ILE A 100 5.85 7.88 4.07
C ILE A 100 7.23 7.34 4.39
N THR A 101 7.85 6.68 3.41
CA THR A 101 9.25 6.27 3.48
C THR A 101 10.18 7.43 3.13
N GLN A 102 11.46 7.29 3.46
CA GLN A 102 12.49 8.23 3.05
C GLN A 102 12.62 8.33 1.50
N ALA A 103 12.45 7.22 0.80
CA ALA A 103 12.46 7.20 -0.67
C ALA A 103 11.30 7.99 -1.24
N GLU A 104 10.11 7.77 -0.70
CA GLU A 104 8.90 8.48 -1.13
C GLU A 104 8.98 9.97 -0.85
N ARG A 105 9.55 10.38 0.28
CA ARG A 105 9.83 11.79 0.56
C ARG A 105 10.68 12.45 -0.52
N LEU A 106 11.78 11.79 -0.94
CA LEU A 106 12.66 12.31 -1.98
C LEU A 106 11.97 12.40 -3.33
N ARG A 107 11.18 11.37 -3.68
CA ARG A 107 10.38 11.33 -4.91
C ARG A 107 9.32 12.44 -4.92
N LEU A 108 8.59 12.60 -3.83
CA LEU A 108 7.57 13.64 -3.67
C LEU A 108 8.18 15.04 -3.74
N TYR A 109 9.32 15.25 -3.07
CA TYR A 109 10.04 16.53 -3.12
C TYR A 109 10.41 16.91 -4.57
N ALA A 110 10.89 15.96 -5.36
CA ALA A 110 11.17 16.18 -6.78
C ALA A 110 9.87 16.41 -7.59
N ALA A 111 8.84 15.61 -7.34
CA ALA A 111 7.55 15.75 -8.01
C ALA A 111 6.90 17.12 -7.78
N LEU A 112 7.01 17.68 -6.57
CA LEU A 112 6.48 19.02 -6.23
C LEU A 112 7.13 20.14 -7.05
N GLN A 113 8.34 19.95 -7.56
CA GLN A 113 9.04 20.91 -8.43
C GLN A 113 8.74 20.74 -9.92
N GLY A 114 8.08 19.65 -10.30
CA GLY A 114 7.67 19.37 -11.68
C GLY A 114 6.41 20.13 -12.10
N ASP A 115 5.82 19.74 -13.21
CA ASP A 115 4.65 20.36 -13.85
C ASP A 115 3.47 19.42 -14.05
N ALA A 116 3.59 18.15 -13.66
CA ALA A 116 2.52 17.15 -13.76
C ALA A 116 1.23 17.65 -13.08
N SER A 117 0.08 17.39 -13.70
CA SER A 117 -1.25 17.80 -13.21
C SER A 117 -1.62 17.12 -11.89
N PHE A 118 -1.21 15.87 -11.74
CA PHE A 118 -1.37 15.07 -10.54
C PHE A 118 -0.01 14.63 -10.00
N ILE A 119 0.08 14.51 -8.69
CA ILE A 119 1.24 13.99 -7.97
C ILE A 119 0.79 12.71 -7.29
N GLN A 120 1.37 11.59 -7.69
CA GLN A 120 1.12 10.31 -7.04
C GLN A 120 2.01 10.16 -5.82
N ILE A 121 1.47 9.61 -4.75
CA ILE A 121 2.15 9.39 -3.46
C ILE A 121 1.78 8.00 -2.96
N GLU A 122 2.79 7.21 -2.60
CA GLU A 122 2.60 5.93 -1.94
C GLU A 122 2.79 6.08 -0.42
N SER A 123 1.77 5.65 0.33
CA SER A 123 1.77 5.75 1.78
C SER A 123 1.91 4.38 2.44
N LEU A 124 2.60 4.33 3.56
CA LEU A 124 2.81 3.11 4.35
C LEU A 124 1.53 2.51 4.93
N ASP A 125 0.46 3.28 4.96
CA ASP A 125 -0.86 2.84 5.45
C ASP A 125 -1.78 2.31 4.34
N ASN A 126 -1.18 1.69 3.32
CA ASN A 126 -1.85 1.05 2.20
C ASN A 126 -2.61 2.01 1.27
N ARG A 127 -2.15 3.23 1.11
CA ARG A 127 -2.76 4.16 0.16
C ARG A 127 -1.81 4.52 -0.97
N ILE A 128 -2.29 4.39 -2.21
CA ILE A 128 -1.75 5.12 -3.35
C ILE A 128 -2.65 6.33 -3.60
N VAL A 129 -2.09 7.52 -3.64
CA VAL A 129 -2.86 8.77 -3.71
C VAL A 129 -2.42 9.61 -4.88
N CYS A 130 -3.35 10.02 -5.73
CA CYS A 130 -3.14 11.02 -6.77
C CYS A 130 -3.70 12.37 -6.29
N VAL A 131 -2.83 13.30 -5.95
CA VAL A 131 -3.19 14.66 -5.51
C VAL A 131 -3.14 15.61 -6.69
N ARG A 132 -4.23 16.33 -6.93
CA ARG A 132 -4.27 17.35 -7.96
C ARG A 132 -3.38 18.54 -7.55
N ARG A 133 -2.33 18.80 -8.31
CA ARG A 133 -1.35 19.85 -8.02
C ARG A 133 -1.98 21.23 -7.73
N LYS A 134 -2.95 21.64 -8.54
CA LYS A 134 -3.64 22.93 -8.38
C LYS A 134 -4.55 23.03 -7.14
N ALA A 135 -4.82 21.89 -6.48
CA ALA A 135 -5.59 21.88 -5.25
C ALA A 135 -4.70 22.13 -4.01
N ILE A 136 -3.39 21.94 -4.12
CA ILE A 136 -2.46 22.06 -3.01
C ILE A 136 -2.31 23.55 -2.63
N ALA A 137 -2.52 23.84 -1.35
CA ALA A 137 -2.17 25.13 -0.74
C ALA A 137 -0.75 25.12 -0.22
N ASP A 138 -0.40 24.11 0.59
CA ASP A 138 0.94 23.89 1.10
C ASP A 138 1.18 22.40 1.38
N VAL A 139 2.45 22.03 1.57
CA VAL A 139 2.90 20.68 1.91
C VAL A 139 3.93 20.78 3.03
N PHE A 140 3.67 20.10 4.12
CA PHE A 140 4.55 20.04 5.27
C PHE A 140 5.09 18.61 5.45
N PHE A 141 6.41 18.47 5.61
CA PHE A 141 7.08 17.21 5.90
C PHE A 141 7.51 17.21 7.37
N SER A 142 7.01 16.27 8.15
CA SER A 142 7.37 16.05 9.54
C SER A 142 8.18 14.77 9.67
N GLU A 143 9.43 14.87 10.10
CA GLU A 143 10.26 13.71 10.41
C GLU A 143 9.88 13.13 11.77
N GLU A 144 9.92 11.80 11.91
CA GLU A 144 9.59 11.11 13.18
C GLU A 144 10.40 11.62 14.39
N ALA A 145 11.64 12.10 14.16
CA ALA A 145 12.49 12.66 15.21
C ALA A 145 11.99 14.00 15.76
N TYR A 146 10.96 14.58 15.15
CA TYR A 146 10.39 15.88 15.56
C TYR A 146 9.02 15.68 16.18
N ASP A 147 8.89 15.98 17.46
CA ASP A 147 7.61 15.99 18.18
C ASP A 147 6.72 17.21 17.86
N ASP A 148 7.15 18.06 16.94
CA ASP A 148 6.43 19.28 16.57
C ASP A 148 5.71 19.11 15.23
N TYR A 149 4.40 19.09 15.30
CA TYR A 149 3.50 18.78 14.16
C TYR A 149 3.12 20.00 13.32
N GLY A 150 3.91 21.05 13.36
CA GLY A 150 3.69 22.27 12.57
C GLY A 150 3.10 23.42 13.37
N PRO A 151 2.94 24.60 12.71
CA PRO A 151 2.69 25.86 13.40
C PRO A 151 1.32 25.99 14.05
N GLU A 152 0.33 25.16 13.70
CA GLU A 152 -1.05 25.29 14.16
C GLU A 152 -1.61 23.99 14.77
N GLU A 153 -0.73 23.01 15.08
CA GLU A 153 -1.12 21.67 15.53
C GLU A 153 -2.02 20.91 14.52
N ASP A 154 -2.24 21.46 13.32
CA ASP A 154 -3.07 20.86 12.26
C ASP A 154 -2.38 19.69 11.58
N TYR A 155 -1.09 19.53 11.78
CA TYR A 155 -0.23 18.52 11.14
C TYR A 155 -0.04 17.28 12.01
N GLY A 156 -0.98 17.02 12.90
CA GLY A 156 -0.94 15.86 13.80
C GLY A 156 -1.01 14.52 13.08
N SER A 157 -0.30 13.55 13.61
CA SER A 157 -0.29 12.18 13.10
C SER A 157 -1.69 11.57 13.15
N GLN A 158 -2.16 11.07 12.00
CA GLN A 158 -3.39 10.28 11.87
C GLN A 158 -3.12 8.88 11.31
N HIS A 159 -1.86 8.44 11.29
CA HIS A 159 -1.57 7.07 10.90
C HIS A 159 -2.03 6.07 11.98
N LEU A 160 -2.21 4.82 11.58
CA LEU A 160 -2.70 3.77 12.46
C LEU A 160 -1.65 3.26 13.46
N GLY A 161 -0.46 3.83 13.49
CA GLY A 161 0.65 3.44 14.37
C GLY A 161 1.30 2.09 14.03
N ILE A 162 0.72 1.36 13.08
CA ILE A 162 1.22 0.06 12.59
C ILE A 162 1.23 0.13 11.07
N PHE A 163 2.32 -0.34 10.46
CA PHE A 163 2.42 -0.45 9.00
C PHE A 163 2.47 -1.93 8.60
N PRO A 164 1.29 -2.58 8.44
CA PRO A 164 1.23 -3.96 8.02
C PRO A 164 1.83 -4.16 6.63
N ASP A 165 2.31 -5.37 6.39
CA ASP A 165 2.78 -5.75 5.06
C ASP A 165 1.62 -5.96 4.07
N GLU A 166 1.96 -6.10 2.78
CA GLU A 166 1.00 -6.34 1.70
C GLU A 166 0.09 -7.55 1.97
N LYS A 167 0.65 -8.60 2.58
CA LYS A 167 -0.09 -9.83 2.90
C LYS A 167 -1.22 -9.59 3.90
N PHE A 168 -0.99 -8.75 4.90
CA PHE A 168 -2.05 -8.38 5.83
C PHE A 168 -3.24 -7.74 5.10
N TRP A 169 -2.96 -6.82 4.18
CA TRP A 169 -4.00 -6.13 3.42
C TRP A 169 -4.78 -7.08 2.51
N GLN A 170 -4.09 -8.00 1.84
CA GLN A 170 -4.70 -9.05 1.02
C GLN A 170 -5.61 -9.98 1.84
N ILE A 171 -5.22 -10.32 3.07
CA ILE A 171 -6.04 -11.16 3.95
C ILE A 171 -7.29 -10.40 4.41
N ILE A 172 -7.15 -9.17 4.92
CA ILE A 172 -8.31 -8.46 5.47
C ILE A 172 -9.31 -8.02 4.40
N GLU A 173 -8.86 -7.80 3.16
CA GLU A 173 -9.73 -7.55 2.03
C GLU A 173 -10.72 -8.70 1.80
N GLN A 174 -10.26 -9.94 1.94
CA GLN A 174 -11.03 -11.15 1.65
C GLN A 174 -11.84 -11.67 2.86
N LEU A 175 -11.85 -10.96 4.00
CA LEU A 175 -12.54 -11.46 5.20
C LEU A 175 -14.05 -11.59 5.06
N GLU A 176 -14.67 -10.91 4.11
CA GLU A 176 -16.11 -11.07 3.82
C GLU A 176 -16.40 -12.32 2.99
N GLU A 177 -15.42 -12.82 2.26
CA GLU A 177 -15.49 -14.01 1.44
C GLU A 177 -14.40 -15.02 1.84
N PRO A 178 -14.48 -15.59 3.06
CA PRO A 178 -13.41 -16.40 3.64
C PRO A 178 -13.09 -17.68 2.85
N GLU A 179 -13.94 -18.08 1.93
CA GLU A 179 -13.72 -19.20 1.00
C GLU A 179 -12.53 -18.93 0.05
N PHE A 180 -12.22 -17.69 -0.27
CA PHE A 180 -11.05 -17.31 -1.08
C PHE A 180 -9.75 -17.35 -0.29
N LEU A 181 -9.80 -17.28 1.05
CA LEU A 181 -8.63 -17.41 1.91
C LEU A 181 -8.09 -18.85 1.94
N ASP A 182 -8.97 -19.85 1.72
CA ASP A 182 -8.60 -21.26 1.81
C ASP A 182 -7.65 -21.66 0.64
N GLY A 183 -6.40 -21.93 0.98
CA GLY A 183 -5.35 -22.38 0.06
C GLY A 183 -4.41 -21.29 -0.45
N GLU A 184 -4.72 -20.02 -0.27
CA GLU A 184 -3.83 -18.90 -0.59
C GLU A 184 -2.94 -18.51 0.59
N PHE A 185 -3.50 -18.46 1.80
CA PHE A 185 -2.81 -18.15 3.04
C PHE A 185 -2.84 -19.32 4.01
N ASP A 186 -1.81 -19.45 4.85
CA ASP A 186 -1.86 -20.42 5.92
C ASP A 186 -2.70 -19.92 7.11
N LYS A 187 -3.20 -20.87 7.92
CA LYS A 187 -4.08 -20.52 9.06
C LYS A 187 -3.40 -19.62 10.11
N ASN A 188 -2.06 -19.69 10.23
CA ASN A 188 -1.35 -18.83 11.18
C ASN A 188 -1.29 -17.39 10.65
N GLU A 189 -1.07 -17.21 9.34
CA GLU A 189 -1.07 -15.89 8.69
C GLU A 189 -2.42 -15.21 8.85
N ILE A 190 -3.51 -15.94 8.61
CA ILE A 190 -4.88 -15.44 8.80
C ILE A 190 -5.12 -15.05 10.27
N ASN A 191 -4.74 -15.94 11.20
CA ASN A 191 -4.90 -15.67 12.64
C ASN A 191 -4.07 -14.46 13.10
N GLU A 192 -2.86 -14.29 12.59
CA GLU A 192 -2.03 -13.11 12.90
C GLU A 192 -2.63 -11.81 12.35
N ALA A 193 -3.19 -11.84 11.14
CA ALA A 193 -3.89 -10.69 10.58
C ALA A 193 -5.14 -10.35 11.39
N MET A 194 -5.93 -11.36 11.76
CA MET A 194 -7.12 -11.17 12.59
C MET A 194 -6.79 -10.58 13.97
N LYS A 195 -5.73 -11.03 14.61
CA LYS A 195 -5.27 -10.46 15.90
C LYS A 195 -4.84 -9.01 15.80
N LYS A 196 -4.25 -8.60 14.67
CA LYS A 196 -3.90 -7.18 14.44
C LYS A 196 -5.14 -6.32 14.18
N LEU A 197 -6.18 -6.91 13.62
CA LEU A 197 -7.41 -6.21 13.25
C LEU A 197 -8.38 -6.09 14.43
N LEU A 198 -8.53 -7.16 15.22
CA LEU A 198 -9.57 -7.28 16.24
C LEU A 198 -8.94 -7.50 17.62
N PHE A 199 -9.34 -6.68 18.59
CA PHE A 199 -9.12 -6.96 20.00
C PHE A 199 -10.21 -7.93 20.49
N ASP A 200 -9.79 -9.09 20.97
CA ASP A 200 -10.73 -9.98 21.62
C ASP A 200 -10.97 -9.59 23.11
N ASP A 201 -12.05 -10.10 23.69
CA ASP A 201 -12.38 -9.78 25.08
C ASP A 201 -11.33 -10.31 26.08
N SER A 202 -10.57 -11.36 25.73
CA SER A 202 -9.49 -11.92 26.57
C SER A 202 -8.26 -11.02 26.61
N GLU A 203 -7.91 -10.40 25.47
CA GLU A 203 -6.83 -9.41 25.40
C GLU A 203 -7.15 -8.16 26.22
N LEU A 204 -8.41 -7.71 26.18
CA LEU A 204 -8.86 -6.60 27.03
C LEU A 204 -8.78 -6.97 28.52
N ASP A 205 -9.14 -8.19 28.89
CA ASP A 205 -9.04 -8.67 30.28
C ASP A 205 -7.57 -8.74 30.74
N GLU A 206 -6.65 -9.15 29.87
CA GLU A 206 -5.21 -9.13 30.14
C GLU A 206 -4.68 -7.71 30.33
N LEU A 207 -5.08 -6.75 29.49
CA LEU A 207 -4.71 -5.33 29.60
C LEU A 207 -5.22 -4.70 30.91
N ILE A 208 -6.38 -5.10 31.37
CA ILE A 208 -6.91 -4.69 32.66
C ILE A 208 -6.14 -5.34 33.80
N ALA A 209 -5.87 -6.65 33.72
CA ALA A 209 -5.19 -7.40 34.76
C ALA A 209 -3.73 -6.93 34.98
N ASN A 210 -3.04 -6.51 33.90
CA ASN A 210 -1.66 -5.99 33.98
C ASN A 210 -1.61 -4.48 34.29
N GLY A 211 -2.75 -3.79 34.38
CA GLY A 211 -2.86 -2.37 34.70
C GLY A 211 -2.58 -1.41 33.56
N SER A 212 -2.51 -1.90 32.31
CA SER A 212 -2.31 -1.05 31.12
C SER A 212 -3.53 -0.19 30.83
N ILE A 213 -4.73 -0.69 31.11
CA ILE A 213 -5.99 0.06 31.02
C ILE A 213 -6.80 -0.11 32.31
N LYS A 214 -7.65 0.85 32.64
CA LYS A 214 -8.54 0.73 33.78
C LYS A 214 -9.84 0.04 33.39
N PRO A 215 -10.50 -0.67 34.32
CA PRO A 215 -11.79 -1.35 34.04
C PRO A 215 -12.85 -0.44 33.44
N GLU A 216 -12.91 0.83 33.88
CA GLU A 216 -13.85 1.84 33.35
C GLU A 216 -13.54 2.29 31.92
N GLU A 217 -12.32 2.08 31.44
CA GLU A 217 -11.87 2.44 30.06
C GLU A 217 -12.17 1.33 29.05
N ARG A 218 -12.52 0.11 29.49
CA ARG A 218 -12.77 -1.05 28.62
C ARG A 218 -13.66 -0.74 27.42
N SER A 219 -14.81 -0.09 27.66
CA SER A 219 -15.75 0.21 26.59
C SER A 219 -15.22 1.22 25.58
N ALA A 220 -14.46 2.19 26.03
CA ALA A 220 -13.82 3.19 25.17
C ALA A 220 -12.70 2.57 24.31
N VAL A 221 -11.87 1.71 24.91
CA VAL A 221 -10.81 0.99 24.21
C VAL A 221 -11.40 0.04 23.16
N LYS A 222 -12.44 -0.72 23.52
CA LYS A 222 -13.11 -1.62 22.57
C LYS A 222 -13.67 -0.84 21.38
N LYS A 223 -14.36 0.27 21.64
CA LYS A 223 -14.91 1.11 20.57
C LYS A 223 -13.81 1.69 19.67
N ALA A 224 -12.71 2.17 20.25
CA ALA A 224 -11.59 2.68 19.47
C ALA A 224 -10.95 1.59 18.61
N ALA A 225 -10.86 0.35 19.09
CA ALA A 225 -10.39 -0.79 18.33
C ALA A 225 -11.33 -1.15 17.16
N GLU A 226 -12.64 -1.13 17.38
CA GLU A 226 -13.66 -1.35 16.35
C GLU A 226 -13.57 -0.27 15.26
N GLU A 227 -13.48 1.02 15.63
CA GLU A 227 -13.28 2.13 14.68
C GLU A 227 -11.97 2.00 13.88
N THR A 228 -10.93 1.51 14.53
CA THR A 228 -9.65 1.23 13.85
C THR A 228 -9.78 0.08 12.86
N ALA A 229 -10.49 -1.00 13.23
CA ALA A 229 -10.74 -2.13 12.34
C ALA A 229 -11.55 -1.71 11.09
N GLU A 230 -12.61 -0.92 11.27
CA GLU A 230 -13.39 -0.35 10.17
C GLU A 230 -12.51 0.48 9.22
N LEU A 231 -11.59 1.28 9.78
CA LEU A 231 -10.65 2.06 8.97
C LEU A 231 -9.67 1.19 8.20
N TYR A 232 -9.16 0.09 8.79
CA TYR A 232 -8.31 -0.87 8.08
C TYR A 232 -9.08 -1.55 6.93
N LEU A 233 -10.32 -2.00 7.18
CA LEU A 233 -11.14 -2.62 6.15
C LEU A 233 -11.44 -1.65 5.00
N ALA A 234 -11.80 -0.41 5.30
CA ALA A 234 -12.00 0.62 4.27
C ALA A 234 -10.71 0.87 3.47
N ARG A 235 -9.54 0.91 4.11
CA ARG A 235 -8.26 1.07 3.42
C ARG A 235 -7.83 -0.13 2.58
N ALA A 236 -8.33 -1.32 2.88
CA ALA A 236 -8.09 -2.50 2.07
C ALA A 236 -8.97 -2.56 0.82
N ARG A 237 -10.13 -1.89 0.82
CA ARG A 237 -11.16 -2.09 -0.21
C ARG A 237 -11.53 -0.84 -0.98
N ASP A 238 -11.49 0.35 -0.35
CA ASP A 238 -12.18 1.51 -0.88
C ASP A 238 -11.26 2.45 -1.64
N ILE A 239 -11.73 2.87 -2.82
CA ILE A 239 -11.30 4.13 -3.43
C ILE A 239 -12.01 5.26 -2.70
N THR A 240 -11.25 6.27 -2.32
CA THR A 240 -11.80 7.49 -1.72
C THR A 240 -11.38 8.71 -2.53
N TRP A 241 -12.25 9.70 -2.63
CA TRP A 241 -11.89 10.97 -3.26
C TRP A 241 -12.48 12.16 -2.52
N GLN A 242 -11.76 13.26 -2.52
CA GLN A 242 -12.14 14.50 -1.87
C GLN A 242 -12.63 15.51 -2.90
N ILE A 243 -13.87 15.96 -2.73
CA ILE A 243 -14.43 17.09 -3.49
C ILE A 243 -14.27 18.36 -2.67
N PRO A 244 -13.80 19.49 -3.26
CA PRO A 244 -13.61 20.75 -2.58
C PRO A 244 -14.82 21.18 -1.74
N GLY A 245 -14.59 21.45 -0.44
CA GLY A 245 -15.64 21.92 0.47
C GLY A 245 -16.75 20.93 0.82
N LEU A 246 -16.63 19.68 0.39
CA LEU A 246 -17.57 18.60 0.67
C LEU A 246 -16.91 17.49 1.50
N ARG A 247 -17.72 16.53 1.95
CA ARG A 247 -17.21 15.30 2.54
C ARG A 247 -16.53 14.44 1.48
N SER A 248 -15.52 13.68 1.87
CA SER A 248 -14.97 12.62 1.04
C SER A 248 -16.05 11.61 0.66
N ARG A 249 -15.90 11.04 -0.52
CA ARG A 249 -16.73 9.95 -1.03
C ARG A 249 -15.88 8.70 -1.14
N CYS A 250 -16.51 7.54 -1.07
CA CYS A 250 -15.85 6.26 -1.23
C CYS A 250 -16.70 5.29 -2.05
N ILE A 251 -16.03 4.31 -2.61
CA ILE A 251 -16.60 3.15 -3.29
C ILE A 251 -15.63 1.98 -3.16
N SER A 252 -16.14 0.78 -2.97
CA SER A 252 -15.31 -0.43 -2.98
C SER A 252 -14.86 -0.76 -4.40
N VAL A 253 -13.62 -1.25 -4.51
CA VAL A 253 -12.97 -1.61 -5.79
C VAL A 253 -12.96 -3.10 -5.95
N TYR A 254 -13.40 -3.58 -7.10
CA TYR A 254 -13.39 -4.99 -7.42
C TYR A 254 -12.17 -5.38 -8.28
N GLU A 255 -11.95 -4.67 -9.37
CA GLU A 255 -10.91 -5.01 -10.35
C GLU A 255 -9.62 -4.18 -10.13
N SER A 256 -8.55 -4.86 -9.73
CA SER A 256 -7.24 -4.23 -9.50
C SER A 256 -6.65 -3.62 -10.75
N ARG A 257 -6.85 -4.25 -11.91
CA ARG A 257 -6.38 -3.75 -13.20
C ARG A 257 -7.03 -2.43 -13.59
N ASP A 258 -8.36 -2.34 -13.53
CA ASP A 258 -9.10 -1.12 -13.86
C ASP A 258 -8.66 0.03 -12.96
N LEU A 259 -8.40 -0.27 -11.67
CA LEU A 259 -7.85 0.68 -10.73
C LEU A 259 -6.48 1.21 -11.16
N TYR A 260 -5.56 0.32 -11.53
CA TYR A 260 -4.22 0.69 -11.98
C TYR A 260 -4.28 1.60 -13.22
N GLU A 261 -5.10 1.25 -14.23
CA GLU A 261 -5.26 2.03 -15.45
C GLU A 261 -5.73 3.46 -15.15
N VAL A 262 -6.70 3.63 -14.26
CA VAL A 262 -7.18 4.96 -13.82
C VAL A 262 -6.06 5.80 -13.20
N PHE A 263 -5.29 5.23 -12.28
CA PHE A 263 -4.20 5.95 -11.62
C PHE A 263 -3.03 6.23 -12.55
N TYR A 264 -2.74 5.30 -13.46
CA TYR A 264 -1.74 5.49 -14.52
C TYR A 264 -2.12 6.66 -15.43
N ASP A 265 -3.36 6.72 -15.88
CA ASP A 265 -3.86 7.81 -16.72
C ASP A 265 -3.80 9.16 -16.01
N LEU A 266 -4.19 9.24 -14.74
CA LEU A 266 -4.08 10.46 -13.95
C LEU A 266 -2.64 10.97 -13.84
N GLN A 267 -1.68 10.04 -13.70
CA GLN A 267 -0.29 10.39 -13.55
C GLN A 267 0.34 10.86 -14.87
N TRP A 268 0.06 10.17 -15.97
CA TRP A 268 0.80 10.33 -17.21
C TRP A 268 0.06 11.08 -18.32
N SER A 269 -1.25 10.89 -18.45
CA SER A 269 -1.98 11.55 -19.54
C SER A 269 -2.53 12.92 -19.14
N GLY A 270 -2.95 13.12 -17.91
CA GLY A 270 -3.38 14.42 -17.34
C GLY A 270 -4.47 15.17 -18.11
N GLU A 271 -4.84 14.66 -19.27
CA GLU A 271 -5.70 15.33 -20.26
C GLU A 271 -7.17 14.91 -20.19
N GLN A 272 -7.46 13.78 -19.54
CA GLN A 272 -8.84 13.32 -19.40
C GLN A 272 -9.57 14.12 -18.31
N GLU A 273 -10.55 14.92 -18.71
CA GLU A 273 -11.39 15.64 -17.76
C GLU A 273 -12.29 14.72 -16.94
N MET A 274 -12.69 13.58 -17.50
CA MET A 274 -13.57 12.62 -16.84
C MET A 274 -12.93 11.24 -16.85
N VAL A 275 -12.79 10.65 -15.66
CA VAL A 275 -12.27 9.30 -15.45
C VAL A 275 -13.41 8.42 -14.94
N ARG A 276 -13.59 7.26 -15.56
CA ARG A 276 -14.57 6.26 -15.12
C ARG A 276 -13.94 5.43 -14.00
N LEU A 277 -14.64 5.33 -12.87
CA LEU A 277 -14.31 4.36 -11.84
C LEU A 277 -15.16 3.11 -12.05
N ALA A 278 -14.51 1.97 -12.24
CA ALA A 278 -15.18 0.68 -12.25
C ALA A 278 -15.74 0.40 -10.84
N SER A 279 -17.02 0.04 -10.75
CA SER A 279 -17.66 -0.33 -9.51
C SER A 279 -18.02 -1.81 -9.51
N GLU A 280 -18.03 -2.42 -8.34
CA GLU A 280 -18.44 -3.80 -8.13
C GLU A 280 -19.89 -4.06 -8.55
N GLU A 281 -20.74 -3.06 -8.45
CA GLU A 281 -22.16 -3.17 -8.79
C GLU A 281 -22.43 -2.73 -10.23
N TYR A 282 -22.99 -3.62 -11.04
CA TYR A 282 -23.38 -3.38 -12.44
C TYR A 282 -24.49 -2.32 -12.62
N TYR A 283 -25.03 -1.79 -11.51
CA TYR A 283 -26.21 -0.94 -11.56
C TYR A 283 -25.89 0.55 -11.64
N TYR A 284 -24.65 0.97 -11.41
CA TYR A 284 -24.24 2.37 -11.54
C TYR A 284 -22.80 2.49 -12.02
N GLU A 285 -22.54 3.55 -12.71
CA GLU A 285 -21.20 3.95 -13.17
C GLU A 285 -20.85 5.30 -12.55
N ILE A 286 -19.60 5.46 -12.17
CA ILE A 286 -19.10 6.71 -11.60
C ILE A 286 -18.10 7.32 -12.56
N PHE A 287 -18.36 8.57 -12.95
CA PHE A 287 -17.42 9.40 -13.68
C PHE A 287 -16.93 10.51 -12.77
N LEU A 288 -15.62 10.57 -12.55
CA LEU A 288 -14.96 11.60 -11.79
C LEU A 288 -14.46 12.70 -12.72
N ASN A 289 -14.89 13.95 -12.41
CA ASN A 289 -14.25 15.11 -13.00
C ASN A 289 -12.94 15.39 -12.29
N THR A 290 -11.82 15.13 -12.98
CA THR A 290 -10.47 15.26 -12.42
C THR A 290 -10.13 16.70 -12.01
N SER A 291 -10.74 17.69 -12.66
CA SER A 291 -10.55 19.11 -12.31
C SER A 291 -11.32 19.53 -11.06
N ALA A 292 -12.29 18.73 -10.61
CA ALA A 292 -13.20 19.03 -9.50
C ALA A 292 -12.90 18.24 -8.21
N ILE A 293 -11.76 17.55 -8.13
CA ILE A 293 -11.35 16.83 -6.93
C ILE A 293 -10.05 17.40 -6.35
N ASP A 294 -9.85 17.31 -5.06
CA ASP A 294 -8.57 17.65 -4.42
C ASP A 294 -7.59 16.49 -4.57
N TYR A 295 -8.04 15.27 -4.27
CA TYR A 295 -7.28 14.03 -4.46
C TYR A 295 -8.21 12.84 -4.67
N ILE A 296 -7.62 11.75 -5.13
CA ILE A 296 -8.17 10.39 -5.14
C ILE A 296 -7.14 9.45 -4.51
N ALA A 297 -7.59 8.54 -3.67
CA ALA A 297 -6.77 7.52 -3.01
C ALA A 297 -7.38 6.14 -3.18
N ALA A 298 -6.54 5.13 -3.30
CA ALA A 298 -6.92 3.74 -3.46
C ALA A 298 -6.03 2.81 -2.64
N PRO A 299 -6.43 1.55 -2.40
CA PRO A 299 -5.59 0.55 -1.78
C PRO A 299 -4.31 0.30 -2.58
N ALA A 300 -3.14 0.49 -1.94
CA ALA A 300 -1.85 0.34 -2.63
C ALA A 300 -1.60 -1.10 -3.08
N HIS A 301 -1.98 -2.11 -2.28
CA HIS A 301 -1.81 -3.51 -2.66
C HIS A 301 -2.62 -3.89 -3.92
N LYS A 302 -3.85 -3.36 -4.08
CA LYS A 302 -4.65 -3.54 -5.30
C LYS A 302 -4.03 -2.82 -6.49
N PHE A 303 -3.55 -1.61 -6.30
CA PHE A 303 -2.84 -0.89 -7.35
C PHE A 303 -1.63 -1.68 -7.86
N HIS A 304 -0.81 -2.23 -6.96
CA HIS A 304 0.35 -3.04 -7.32
C HIS A 304 -0.04 -4.38 -7.96
N GLU A 305 -1.14 -4.98 -7.56
CA GLU A 305 -1.69 -6.15 -8.22
C GLU A 305 -2.10 -5.82 -9.67
N GLY A 306 -2.84 -4.72 -9.87
CA GLY A 306 -3.23 -4.26 -11.21
C GLY A 306 -2.04 -3.90 -12.11
N GLU A 307 -0.97 -3.33 -11.53
CA GLU A 307 0.29 -3.09 -12.25
C GLU A 307 0.91 -4.40 -12.74
N LEU A 308 0.89 -5.45 -11.91
CA LEU A 308 1.41 -6.76 -12.29
C LEU A 308 0.56 -7.43 -13.37
N GLN A 309 -0.77 -7.34 -13.27
CA GLN A 309 -1.69 -7.86 -14.28
C GLN A 309 -1.47 -7.16 -15.63
N SER A 310 -1.39 -5.84 -15.63
CA SER A 310 -1.07 -5.06 -16.85
C SER A 310 0.29 -5.44 -17.45
N ALA A 311 1.32 -5.61 -16.61
CA ALA A 311 2.65 -6.02 -17.06
C ALA A 311 2.67 -7.44 -17.64
N ALA A 312 1.93 -8.38 -17.04
CA ALA A 312 1.84 -9.76 -17.51
C ALA A 312 1.18 -9.81 -18.90
N GLU A 313 0.10 -9.06 -19.10
CA GLU A 313 -0.61 -9.00 -20.37
C GLU A 313 0.26 -8.39 -21.48
N GLU A 314 0.96 -7.27 -21.22
CA GLU A 314 1.90 -6.67 -22.19
C GLU A 314 3.00 -7.65 -22.61
N MET A 315 3.39 -8.58 -21.74
CA MET A 315 4.39 -9.60 -22.03
C MET A 315 3.80 -10.86 -22.67
N GLY A 316 2.47 -10.92 -22.85
CA GLY A 316 1.77 -12.09 -23.39
C GLY A 316 1.83 -13.31 -22.47
N GLU A 317 1.94 -13.10 -21.16
CA GLU A 317 1.89 -14.14 -20.13
C GLU A 317 0.48 -14.18 -19.54
N GLU A 318 -0.22 -15.29 -19.71
CA GLU A 318 -1.49 -15.57 -19.01
C GLU A 318 -1.22 -15.82 -17.51
N GLU A 319 -2.15 -15.41 -16.66
CA GLU A 319 -2.08 -15.61 -15.20
C GLU A 319 -2.05 -17.09 -14.77
#